data_2f5478b08acf678ff29cbee4b707e597
#
_entry.id   2f5478b08acf678ff29cbee4b707e597
#
_cell.length_a   1.000
_cell.length_b   1.000
_cell.length_c   1.000
_cell.angle_alpha   90.00
_cell.angle_beta   90.00
_cell.angle_gamma   90.00
#
_symmetry.space_group_name_H-M   'P 1'
#
loop_
_entity.id
_entity.type
_entity.pdbx_description
1 polymer ?
#
loop_
_entity_poly.entity_id
_entity_poly.type
_entity_poly.pdbx_seq_one_letter_code
_entity_poly.pdbx_strand_id
1 'polypeptide(L)'
;MKYLQSQATLMENIDLSPQDTKDKLTDWKNPPAVTNLKADLSAADEYHKTQMAKITNWLDALHLRGKHAPLKIPNKSTIAPKLIRKQNEWRYSALTEVLLASTDLYNISPTSWEDTKSAYQNELIINKQFDTQIDKVRFVDTMVRALVDEGTAILRTGWNTVEEDVTEEVPKYMQVIDPTYMEELQGLMQELQANPALEAELTEAEKMSIQLSQEAQQPIRVYQEGTETQTTMKVIRNHPTVDVCHFDDVYVDPTCNGDLSKASFIVYKFETSMSDLKRAGIYTNLENINVQNATTPADNASEYQRTSTASNFKFKDEARQKLFCYEYWGYYDINSDGIARPIVCTWVGDTIIRMEENPYPDKKFPFVFIPFMPVKDSLYGEPDAELLIDNQRIQGAVLRAVIDLVAKNSAGQTGFA
;
A
#
# COMPACT_ATOMS: atom_id res chain seq x y z
N MET A 1 -40.28 -26.67 -26.42
CA MET A 1 -40.57 -27.08 -25.03
C MET A 1 -39.67 -28.21 -24.46
N LYS A 2 -38.76 -28.83 -25.19
CA LYS A 2 -37.85 -29.87 -24.67
C LYS A 2 -36.46 -29.36 -24.25
N TYR A 3 -36.10 -28.10 -24.59
CA TYR A 3 -34.79 -27.50 -24.25
C TYR A 3 -34.79 -26.73 -22.94
N LEU A 4 -35.94 -26.36 -22.40
CA LEU A 4 -36.04 -25.61 -21.12
C LEU A 4 -36.24 -26.54 -19.90
N GLN A 5 -36.51 -27.82 -20.12
CA GLN A 5 -36.59 -28.80 -19.03
C GLN A 5 -35.25 -29.44 -18.66
N SER A 6 -34.20 -29.30 -19.51
CA SER A 6 -32.87 -29.87 -19.19
C SER A 6 -31.99 -28.96 -18.36
N GLN A 7 -32.27 -27.66 -18.28
CA GLN A 7 -31.54 -26.74 -17.42
C GLN A 7 -32.10 -26.64 -16.00
N ALA A 8 -33.38 -26.93 -15.80
CA ALA A 8 -33.99 -26.95 -14.47
C ALA A 8 -33.57 -28.18 -13.64
N THR A 9 -33.19 -29.27 -14.29
CA THR A 9 -32.81 -30.53 -13.59
C THR A 9 -31.31 -30.57 -13.24
N LEU A 10 -30.49 -29.64 -13.74
CA LEU A 10 -29.05 -29.53 -13.41
C LEU A 10 -28.77 -28.57 -12.23
N MET A 11 -29.78 -27.84 -11.75
CA MET A 11 -29.64 -26.94 -10.59
C MET A 11 -30.19 -27.52 -9.27
N GLU A 12 -30.73 -28.75 -9.28
CA GLU A 12 -31.38 -29.33 -8.09
C GLU A 12 -30.50 -30.24 -7.22
N ASN A 13 -29.19 -30.36 -7.50
CA ASN A 13 -28.26 -31.16 -6.69
C ASN A 13 -26.93 -30.48 -6.34
N ILE A 14 -26.96 -29.19 -6.02
CA ILE A 14 -25.92 -28.58 -5.24
C ILE A 14 -26.52 -28.28 -3.87
N ASP A 15 -26.46 -29.27 -3.01
CA ASP A 15 -26.76 -29.17 -1.59
C ASP A 15 -25.55 -28.38 -0.95
N LEU A 16 -25.57 -27.07 -1.15
CA LEU A 16 -24.69 -26.14 -0.44
C LEU A 16 -25.28 -25.95 0.95
N SER A 17 -24.98 -26.88 1.85
CA SER A 17 -25.21 -26.63 3.27
C SER A 17 -24.33 -25.43 3.66
N PRO A 18 -24.89 -24.38 4.27
CA PRO A 18 -24.16 -23.14 4.60
C PRO A 18 -23.10 -23.29 5.70
N GLN A 19 -22.83 -24.50 6.16
CA GLN A 19 -21.97 -24.76 7.32
C GLN A 19 -20.53 -25.19 6.97
N ASP A 20 -20.23 -25.67 5.77
CA ASP A 20 -18.90 -26.18 5.42
C ASP A 20 -17.98 -25.19 4.71
N THR A 21 -18.45 -24.01 4.34
CA THR A 21 -17.63 -23.00 3.62
C THR A 21 -16.98 -21.96 4.51
N LYS A 22 -17.26 -21.94 5.82
CA LYS A 22 -16.73 -20.89 6.73
C LYS A 22 -15.31 -21.14 7.25
N ASP A 23 -14.77 -22.37 7.13
CA ASP A 23 -13.51 -22.73 7.79
C ASP A 23 -12.29 -22.92 6.85
N LYS A 24 -12.48 -22.89 5.53
CA LYS A 24 -11.38 -23.01 4.59
C LYS A 24 -11.01 -21.66 3.97
N LEU A 25 -9.85 -21.13 4.34
CA LEU A 25 -9.27 -19.93 3.74
C LEU A 25 -8.93 -20.11 2.26
N THR A 26 -8.65 -21.33 1.82
CA THR A 26 -8.30 -21.68 0.44
C THR A 26 -8.65 -23.13 0.11
N ASP A 27 -8.80 -23.44 -1.18
CA ASP A 27 -8.94 -24.82 -1.70
C ASP A 27 -7.59 -25.51 -1.98
N TRP A 28 -6.48 -24.94 -1.50
CA TRP A 28 -5.14 -25.49 -1.72
C TRP A 28 -4.97 -26.85 -1.03
N LYS A 29 -4.27 -27.76 -1.70
CA LYS A 29 -3.97 -29.08 -1.14
C LYS A 29 -2.95 -29.01 0.00
N ASN A 30 -2.02 -28.07 -0.10
CA ASN A 30 -0.94 -27.89 0.87
C ASN A 30 -0.82 -26.39 1.25
N PRO A 31 -1.75 -25.86 2.06
CA PRO A 31 -1.66 -24.47 2.51
C PRO A 31 -0.48 -24.29 3.47
N PRO A 32 0.26 -23.16 3.41
CA PRO A 32 1.34 -22.89 4.34
C PRO A 32 0.81 -22.75 5.77
N ALA A 33 1.47 -23.43 6.71
CA ALA A 33 1.18 -23.27 8.13
C ALA A 33 1.83 -21.99 8.66
N VAL A 34 1.20 -21.35 9.66
CA VAL A 34 1.77 -20.15 10.35
C VAL A 34 3.16 -20.43 10.89
N THR A 35 3.41 -21.64 11.37
CA THR A 35 4.72 -22.04 11.90
C THR A 35 5.83 -21.98 10.86
N ASN A 36 5.55 -22.35 9.61
CA ASN A 36 6.51 -22.26 8.51
C ASN A 36 6.78 -20.79 8.13
N LEU A 37 5.73 -19.97 8.04
CA LEU A 37 5.86 -18.54 7.73
C LEU A 37 6.66 -17.80 8.81
N LYS A 38 6.45 -18.16 10.09
CA LYS A 38 7.22 -17.63 11.22
C LYS A 38 8.67 -18.13 11.23
N ALA A 39 8.94 -19.34 10.75
CA ALA A 39 10.30 -19.84 10.62
C ALA A 39 11.08 -19.05 9.58
N ASP A 40 10.46 -18.72 8.42
CA ASP A 40 11.06 -17.87 7.39
C ASP A 40 11.32 -16.47 7.93
N LEU A 41 10.35 -15.87 8.63
CA LEU A 41 10.53 -14.58 9.30
C LEU A 41 11.71 -14.61 10.28
N SER A 42 11.81 -15.66 11.10
CA SER A 42 12.90 -15.82 12.07
C SER A 42 14.26 -15.99 11.38
N ALA A 43 14.32 -16.66 10.23
CA ALA A 43 15.54 -16.81 9.44
C ALA A 43 16.02 -15.46 8.87
N ALA A 44 15.08 -14.57 8.48
CA ALA A 44 15.41 -13.23 8.01
C ALA A 44 15.79 -12.25 9.14
N ASP A 45 15.38 -12.52 10.38
CA ASP A 45 15.45 -11.58 11.51
C ASP A 45 16.92 -11.25 11.89
N GLU A 46 17.84 -12.19 11.82
CA GLU A 46 19.26 -11.94 12.16
C GLU A 46 19.91 -10.95 11.16
N TYR A 47 19.67 -11.17 9.87
CA TYR A 47 20.13 -10.26 8.82
C TYR A 47 19.49 -8.88 8.96
N HIS A 48 18.18 -8.84 9.17
CA HIS A 48 17.42 -7.62 9.40
C HIS A 48 17.96 -6.84 10.59
N LYS A 49 18.15 -7.47 11.76
CA LYS A 49 18.73 -6.84 12.96
C LYS A 49 20.12 -6.26 12.72
N THR A 50 20.94 -6.94 11.94
CA THR A 50 22.28 -6.46 11.58
C THR A 50 22.19 -5.16 10.78
N GLN A 51 21.29 -5.07 9.80
CA GLN A 51 21.08 -3.85 9.04
C GLN A 51 20.45 -2.74 9.89
N MET A 52 19.48 -3.09 10.75
CA MET A 52 18.87 -2.13 11.69
C MET A 52 19.88 -1.52 12.64
N ALA A 53 20.83 -2.30 13.14
CA ALA A 53 21.90 -1.80 13.98
C ALA A 53 22.78 -0.78 13.27
N LYS A 54 23.07 -0.96 11.97
CA LYS A 54 23.80 0.04 11.15
C LYS A 54 22.99 1.31 10.99
N ILE A 55 21.72 1.19 10.57
CA ILE A 55 20.82 2.34 10.35
C ILE A 55 20.64 3.12 11.65
N THR A 56 20.40 2.45 12.76
CA THR A 56 20.30 3.08 14.09
C THR A 56 21.58 3.83 14.44
N ASN A 57 22.75 3.28 14.14
CA ASN A 57 24.02 3.97 14.35
C ASN A 57 24.14 5.25 13.51
N TRP A 58 23.69 5.25 12.26
CA TRP A 58 23.69 6.46 11.40
C TRP A 58 22.71 7.52 11.90
N LEU A 59 21.51 7.10 12.31
CA LEU A 59 20.51 8.01 12.89
C LEU A 59 20.96 8.58 14.23
N ASP A 60 21.63 7.80 15.07
CA ASP A 60 22.25 8.27 16.30
C ASP A 60 23.34 9.31 16.04
N ALA A 61 24.17 9.10 15.02
CA ALA A 61 25.19 10.07 14.62
C ALA A 61 24.57 11.36 14.05
N LEU A 62 23.49 11.24 13.25
CA LEU A 62 22.73 12.37 12.70
C LEU A 62 22.16 13.26 13.82
N HIS A 63 21.59 12.63 14.85
CA HIS A 63 20.94 13.32 15.96
C HIS A 63 21.87 13.57 17.17
N LEU A 64 23.10 13.11 17.13
CA LEU A 64 24.08 13.14 18.25
C LEU A 64 23.53 12.48 19.52
N ARG A 65 23.02 11.26 19.38
CA ARG A 65 22.47 10.42 20.46
C ARG A 65 23.38 9.25 20.77
N GLY A 66 23.04 8.52 21.83
CA GLY A 66 23.76 7.29 22.22
C GLY A 66 25.27 7.51 22.32
N LYS A 67 26.04 6.67 21.65
CA LYS A 67 27.53 6.74 21.63
C LYS A 67 28.11 7.94 20.90
N HIS A 68 27.30 8.66 20.09
CA HIS A 68 27.71 9.87 19.37
C HIS A 68 27.40 11.15 20.13
N ALA A 69 26.69 11.08 21.25
CA ALA A 69 26.45 12.21 22.11
C ALA A 69 27.78 12.70 22.76
N PRO A 70 27.98 14.01 22.91
CA PRO A 70 29.16 14.54 23.62
C PRO A 70 29.12 14.12 25.09
N LEU A 71 30.25 13.67 25.60
CA LEU A 71 30.39 13.31 27.01
C LEU A 71 30.15 14.53 27.91
N LYS A 72 29.24 14.40 28.86
CA LYS A 72 28.97 15.45 29.87
C LYS A 72 29.98 15.36 31.01
N ILE A 73 31.07 16.11 30.91
CA ILE A 73 32.09 16.19 31.96
C ILE A 73 31.92 17.55 32.66
N PRO A 74 31.89 17.60 34.02
CA PRO A 74 31.78 18.86 34.74
C PRO A 74 32.88 19.87 34.29
N ASN A 75 32.51 21.12 34.13
CA ASN A 75 33.37 22.20 33.71
C ASN A 75 34.07 22.03 32.34
N LYS A 76 33.52 21.19 31.45
CA LYS A 76 33.98 21.06 30.07
C LYS A 76 32.86 21.34 29.08
N SER A 77 33.27 21.82 27.90
CA SER A 77 32.33 22.06 26.79
C SER A 77 31.64 20.77 26.33
N THR A 78 30.33 20.88 26.07
CA THR A 78 29.51 19.79 25.51
C THR A 78 29.08 20.11 24.07
N ILE A 79 29.69 21.12 23.44
CA ILE A 79 29.35 21.52 22.07
C ILE A 79 29.76 20.41 21.09
N ALA A 80 28.88 20.06 20.20
CA ALA A 80 29.13 19.12 19.11
C ALA A 80 28.54 19.67 17.80
N PRO A 81 29.36 19.81 16.75
CA PRO A 81 28.87 20.25 15.44
C PRO A 81 28.01 19.14 14.79
N LYS A 82 26.85 19.52 14.23
CA LYS A 82 25.98 18.62 13.53
C LYS A 82 26.30 18.62 12.02
N LEU A 83 27.47 18.10 11.66
CA LEU A 83 27.95 18.12 10.26
C LEU A 83 27.10 17.23 9.36
N ILE A 84 26.81 16.01 9.80
CA ILE A 84 25.99 15.04 9.05
C ILE A 84 24.63 15.66 8.75
N ARG A 85 24.00 16.26 9.77
CA ARG A 85 22.70 16.90 9.57
C ARG A 85 22.75 18.06 8.56
N LYS A 86 23.80 18.87 8.63
CA LYS A 86 23.98 19.96 7.67
C LYS A 86 24.15 19.44 6.23
N GLN A 87 24.88 18.35 6.07
CA GLN A 87 25.04 17.69 4.77
C GLN A 87 23.73 17.11 4.26
N ASN A 88 22.97 16.43 5.11
CA ASN A 88 21.68 15.83 4.74
C ASN A 88 20.66 16.89 4.32
N GLU A 89 20.60 18.06 5.00
CA GLU A 89 19.70 19.15 4.59
C GLU A 89 20.00 19.65 3.15
N TRP A 90 21.27 19.65 2.75
CA TRP A 90 21.65 19.93 1.36
C TRP A 90 21.20 18.85 0.39
N ARG A 91 21.35 17.59 0.77
CA ARG A 91 20.90 16.45 -0.04
C ARG A 91 19.38 16.46 -0.23
N TYR A 92 18.63 16.74 0.84
CA TYR A 92 17.18 16.83 0.73
C TYR A 92 16.76 17.87 -0.32
N SER A 93 17.30 19.08 -0.23
CA SER A 93 16.96 20.14 -1.18
C SER A 93 17.31 19.76 -2.63
N ALA A 94 18.54 19.24 -2.84
CA ALA A 94 18.98 18.89 -4.19
C ALA A 94 18.18 17.77 -4.83
N LEU A 95 17.86 16.70 -4.07
CA LEU A 95 17.09 15.58 -4.61
C LEU A 95 15.61 15.93 -4.78
N THR A 96 15.04 16.67 -3.82
CA THR A 96 13.63 17.08 -3.89
C THR A 96 13.40 18.04 -5.06
N GLU A 97 14.32 18.97 -5.32
CA GLU A 97 14.23 19.89 -6.45
C GLU A 97 14.15 19.13 -7.78
N VAL A 98 15.01 18.15 -8.00
CA VAL A 98 15.01 17.35 -9.24
C VAL A 98 13.70 16.61 -9.45
N LEU A 99 13.14 16.03 -8.39
CA LEU A 99 11.93 15.21 -8.46
C LEU A 99 10.63 16.03 -8.53
N LEU A 100 10.63 17.26 -7.99
CA LEU A 100 9.43 18.11 -7.97
C LEU A 100 9.42 19.21 -9.04
N ALA A 101 10.56 19.48 -9.70
CA ALA A 101 10.69 20.54 -10.70
C ALA A 101 9.86 20.27 -11.97
N SER A 102 9.63 18.99 -12.32
CA SER A 102 8.85 18.61 -13.49
C SER A 102 7.42 18.23 -13.11
N THR A 103 6.44 18.69 -13.85
CA THR A 103 5.05 18.21 -13.81
C THR A 103 4.95 16.83 -14.43
N ASP A 104 5.71 16.56 -15.50
CA ASP A 104 5.71 15.30 -16.23
C ASP A 104 6.95 14.49 -15.86
N LEU A 105 6.81 13.67 -14.81
CA LEU A 105 7.89 12.81 -14.30
C LEU A 105 8.08 11.54 -15.14
N TYR A 106 6.98 11.02 -15.67
CA TYR A 106 6.96 9.76 -16.40
C TYR A 106 6.88 10.02 -17.90
N ASN A 107 7.83 9.44 -18.63
CA ASN A 107 7.82 9.42 -20.09
C ASN A 107 7.71 7.96 -20.54
N ILE A 108 6.66 7.63 -21.27
CA ILE A 108 6.39 6.27 -21.73
C ILE A 108 6.64 6.19 -23.23
N SER A 109 7.69 5.46 -23.59
CA SER A 109 8.03 5.17 -24.98
C SER A 109 7.28 3.96 -25.49
N PRO A 110 6.68 4.01 -26.69
CA PRO A 110 6.02 2.86 -27.28
C PRO A 110 7.03 1.76 -27.67
N THR A 111 6.63 0.51 -27.49
CA THR A 111 7.46 -0.65 -27.85
C THR A 111 7.29 -0.99 -29.36
N SER A 112 6.09 -0.76 -29.89
CA SER A 112 5.76 -0.97 -31.30
C SER A 112 5.09 0.28 -31.88
N TRP A 113 5.02 0.35 -33.21
CA TRP A 113 4.34 1.46 -33.89
C TRP A 113 2.84 1.54 -33.54
N GLU A 114 2.21 0.40 -33.33
CA GLU A 114 0.79 0.29 -33.00
C GLU A 114 0.47 0.85 -31.59
N ASP A 115 1.45 0.77 -30.68
CA ASP A 115 1.31 1.19 -29.28
C ASP A 115 1.51 2.70 -29.05
N THR A 116 1.82 3.47 -30.08
CA THR A 116 2.16 4.90 -29.95
C THR A 116 1.05 5.71 -29.26
N LYS A 117 -0.23 5.45 -29.63
CA LYS A 117 -1.36 6.16 -29.03
C LYS A 117 -1.60 5.72 -27.58
N SER A 118 -1.48 4.43 -27.31
CA SER A 118 -1.70 3.89 -25.96
C SER A 118 -0.57 4.30 -25.02
N ALA A 119 0.68 4.36 -25.49
CA ALA A 119 1.80 4.86 -24.70
C ALA A 119 1.58 6.31 -24.25
N TYR A 120 1.17 7.19 -25.17
CA TYR A 120 0.86 8.59 -24.86
C TYR A 120 -0.32 8.72 -23.86
N GLN A 121 -1.38 7.93 -24.04
CA GLN A 121 -2.51 7.93 -23.12
C GLN A 121 -2.08 7.45 -21.72
N ASN A 122 -1.28 6.39 -21.64
CA ASN A 122 -0.76 5.86 -20.38
C ASN A 122 0.14 6.88 -19.67
N GLU A 123 0.98 7.60 -20.42
CA GLU A 123 1.82 8.67 -19.89
C GLU A 123 0.98 9.77 -19.22
N LEU A 124 -0.07 10.25 -19.90
CA LEU A 124 -0.98 11.26 -19.34
C LEU A 124 -1.72 10.75 -18.10
N ILE A 125 -2.19 9.51 -18.13
CA ILE A 125 -2.91 8.90 -17.00
C ILE A 125 -2.00 8.78 -15.78
N ILE A 126 -0.80 8.23 -15.94
CA ILE A 126 0.13 8.02 -14.83
C ILE A 126 0.58 9.34 -14.24
N ASN A 127 0.96 10.33 -15.06
CA ASN A 127 1.34 11.66 -14.59
C ASN A 127 0.19 12.32 -13.82
N LYS A 128 -1.05 12.26 -14.35
CA LYS A 128 -2.23 12.79 -13.66
C LYS A 128 -2.52 12.06 -12.34
N GLN A 129 -2.43 10.74 -12.31
CA GLN A 129 -2.65 9.97 -11.09
C GLN A 129 -1.61 10.31 -10.03
N PHE A 130 -0.35 10.45 -10.44
CA PHE A 130 0.73 10.80 -9.53
C PHE A 130 0.58 12.20 -8.95
N ASP A 131 0.13 13.17 -9.75
CA ASP A 131 -0.06 14.55 -9.29
C ASP A 131 -1.33 14.77 -8.47
N THR A 132 -2.43 14.04 -8.77
CA THR A 132 -3.76 14.32 -8.19
C THR A 132 -4.23 13.31 -7.15
N GLN A 133 -3.80 12.05 -7.26
CA GLN A 133 -4.28 10.95 -6.40
C GLN A 133 -3.25 10.51 -5.36
N ILE A 134 -1.96 10.65 -5.69
CA ILE A 134 -0.87 10.44 -4.74
C ILE A 134 -0.44 11.82 -4.23
N ASP A 135 -0.24 11.97 -2.92
CA ASP A 135 0.36 13.19 -2.36
C ASP A 135 1.87 13.23 -2.72
N LYS A 136 2.15 13.70 -3.95
CA LYS A 136 3.48 13.74 -4.56
C LYS A 136 4.52 14.38 -3.66
N VAL A 137 4.16 15.53 -3.06
CA VAL A 137 5.11 16.30 -2.25
C VAL A 137 5.51 15.53 -1.00
N ARG A 138 4.52 15.00 -0.28
CA ARG A 138 4.73 14.19 0.92
C ARG A 138 5.48 12.90 0.61
N PHE A 139 5.10 12.22 -0.47
CA PHE A 139 5.76 11.00 -0.92
C PHE A 139 7.24 11.25 -1.21
N VAL A 140 7.56 12.27 -2.03
CA VAL A 140 8.94 12.61 -2.39
C VAL A 140 9.75 13.03 -1.17
N ASP A 141 9.21 13.89 -0.27
CA ASP A 141 9.90 14.30 0.95
C ASP A 141 10.22 13.10 1.85
N THR A 142 9.24 12.21 2.07
CA THR A 142 9.44 11.02 2.90
C THR A 142 10.45 10.06 2.28
N MET A 143 10.36 9.82 0.97
CA MET A 143 11.29 8.95 0.23
C MET A 143 12.72 9.49 0.26
N VAL A 144 12.89 10.79 0.00
CA VAL A 144 14.22 11.43 0.00
C VAL A 144 14.85 11.41 1.40
N ARG A 145 14.05 11.61 2.46
CA ARG A 145 14.55 11.51 3.84
C ARG A 145 14.96 10.09 4.19
N ALA A 146 14.16 9.08 3.87
CA ALA A 146 14.54 7.68 4.07
C ALA A 146 15.83 7.35 3.30
N LEU A 147 15.92 7.79 2.04
CA LEU A 147 17.07 7.56 1.18
C LEU A 147 18.36 8.16 1.76
N VAL A 148 18.32 9.41 2.22
CA VAL A 148 19.50 10.16 2.68
C VAL A 148 19.89 9.82 4.13
N ASP A 149 18.90 9.59 5.01
CA ASP A 149 19.16 9.34 6.44
C ASP A 149 19.48 7.88 6.72
N GLU A 150 18.77 6.96 6.06
CA GLU A 150 18.82 5.51 6.29
C GLU A 150 19.63 4.77 5.23
N GLY A 151 20.03 5.48 4.16
CA GLY A 151 20.81 4.92 3.06
C GLY A 151 19.99 4.12 2.06
N THR A 152 18.71 3.84 2.33
CA THR A 152 17.83 3.08 1.45
C THR A 152 16.39 3.51 1.65
N ALA A 153 15.69 3.81 0.56
CA ALA A 153 14.25 3.96 0.57
C ALA A 153 13.60 2.65 0.12
N ILE A 154 12.65 2.16 0.90
CA ILE A 154 11.87 0.97 0.58
C ILE A 154 10.46 1.43 0.19
N LEU A 155 10.07 1.18 -1.05
CA LEU A 155 8.76 1.53 -1.57
C LEU A 155 7.89 0.29 -1.70
N ARG A 156 6.61 0.42 -1.35
CA ARG A 156 5.58 -0.59 -1.59
C ARG A 156 4.57 -0.02 -2.57
N THR A 157 4.35 -0.74 -3.64
CA THR A 157 3.30 -0.42 -4.61
C THR A 157 2.02 -1.16 -4.26
N GLY A 158 0.88 -0.53 -4.47
CA GLY A 158 -0.41 -1.12 -4.19
C GLY A 158 -1.50 -0.55 -5.08
N TRP A 159 -2.72 -0.97 -4.83
CA TRP A 159 -3.90 -0.49 -5.52
C TRP A 159 -5.01 -0.23 -4.49
N ASN A 160 -5.61 0.95 -4.54
CA ASN A 160 -6.68 1.33 -3.64
C ASN A 160 -8.01 1.36 -4.40
N THR A 161 -8.87 0.39 -4.12
CA THR A 161 -10.25 0.38 -4.59
C THR A 161 -11.17 0.59 -3.39
N VAL A 162 -11.96 1.64 -3.42
CA VAL A 162 -12.97 1.93 -2.39
C VAL A 162 -14.33 1.94 -3.08
N GLU A 163 -15.17 1.04 -2.64
CA GLU A 163 -16.56 0.91 -3.08
C GLU A 163 -17.47 1.37 -1.94
N GLU A 164 -18.47 2.15 -2.25
CA GLU A 164 -19.49 2.57 -1.30
C GLU A 164 -20.87 2.32 -1.87
N ASP A 165 -21.79 1.94 -0.99
CA ASP A 165 -23.20 1.81 -1.31
C ASP A 165 -23.81 3.21 -1.44
N VAL A 166 -24.07 3.64 -2.68
CA VAL A 166 -24.73 4.90 -2.97
C VAL A 166 -26.20 4.64 -3.22
N THR A 167 -27.03 5.32 -2.44
CA THR A 167 -28.47 5.27 -2.58
C THR A 167 -28.91 6.34 -3.56
N GLU A 168 -29.36 5.93 -4.74
CA GLU A 168 -29.88 6.85 -5.77
C GLU A 168 -31.40 6.64 -5.92
N GLU A 169 -32.10 7.74 -6.12
CA GLU A 169 -33.51 7.70 -6.48
C GLU A 169 -33.63 7.45 -7.98
N VAL A 170 -34.06 6.26 -8.34
CA VAL A 170 -34.27 5.86 -9.74
C VAL A 170 -35.75 5.94 -10.07
N PRO A 171 -36.13 6.48 -11.22
CA PRO A 171 -37.52 6.52 -11.63
C PRO A 171 -38.07 5.09 -11.78
N LYS A 172 -39.19 4.82 -11.09
CA LYS A 172 -39.90 3.56 -11.22
C LYS A 172 -40.85 3.62 -12.39
N TYR A 173 -40.69 2.72 -13.32
CA TYR A 173 -41.53 2.62 -14.53
C TYR A 173 -42.55 1.51 -14.40
N MET A 174 -43.80 1.81 -14.76
CA MET A 174 -44.87 0.86 -14.87
C MET A 174 -45.20 0.61 -16.35
N GLN A 175 -45.41 -0.66 -16.69
CA GLN A 175 -45.77 -1.09 -18.04
C GLN A 175 -47.25 -1.44 -18.08
N VAL A 176 -47.96 -0.85 -19.02
CA VAL A 176 -49.38 -1.17 -19.27
C VAL A 176 -49.60 -1.45 -20.74
N ILE A 177 -50.33 -2.50 -21.03
CA ILE A 177 -50.77 -2.80 -22.41
C ILE A 177 -51.93 -1.86 -22.71
N ASP A 178 -51.72 -0.87 -23.56
CA ASP A 178 -52.70 0.12 -23.94
C ASP A 178 -52.98 0.05 -25.45
N PRO A 179 -54.08 -0.52 -25.88
CA PRO A 179 -54.41 -0.60 -27.30
C PRO A 179 -54.57 0.79 -27.99
N THR A 180 -54.92 1.82 -27.20
CA THR A 180 -55.09 3.18 -27.74
C THR A 180 -53.76 3.86 -28.08
N TYR A 181 -52.65 3.39 -27.46
CA TYR A 181 -51.32 3.85 -27.70
C TYR A 181 -50.73 3.44 -29.07
N MET A 182 -51.39 2.56 -29.82
CA MET A 182 -50.91 2.00 -31.09
C MET A 182 -50.69 3.10 -32.15
N GLU A 183 -51.59 4.08 -32.22
CA GLU A 183 -51.50 5.16 -33.20
C GLU A 183 -50.33 6.11 -32.89
N GLU A 184 -50.15 6.48 -31.62
CA GLU A 184 -49.03 7.30 -31.15
C GLU A 184 -47.67 6.60 -31.37
N LEU A 185 -47.60 5.30 -31.06
CA LEU A 185 -46.41 4.49 -31.26
C LEU A 185 -45.99 4.40 -32.71
N GLN A 186 -46.98 4.18 -33.62
CA GLN A 186 -46.70 4.15 -35.05
C GLN A 186 -46.23 5.52 -35.57
N GLY A 187 -46.80 6.63 -35.06
CA GLY A 187 -46.37 7.98 -35.37
C GLY A 187 -44.92 8.24 -34.96
N LEU A 188 -44.58 7.92 -33.70
CA LEU A 188 -43.23 8.04 -33.14
C LEU A 188 -42.19 7.18 -33.92
N MET A 189 -42.57 5.97 -34.28
CA MET A 189 -41.70 5.11 -35.09
C MET A 189 -41.47 5.62 -36.50
N GLN A 190 -42.49 6.23 -37.15
CA GLN A 190 -42.33 6.87 -38.45
C GLN A 190 -41.45 8.11 -38.38
N GLU A 191 -41.62 8.94 -37.35
CA GLU A 191 -40.79 10.13 -37.11
C GLU A 191 -39.32 9.78 -36.86
N LEU A 192 -39.05 8.72 -36.05
CA LEU A 192 -37.71 8.20 -35.83
C LEU A 192 -37.05 7.65 -37.10
N GLN A 193 -37.83 6.98 -37.96
CA GLN A 193 -37.32 6.52 -39.26
C GLN A 193 -36.98 7.68 -40.22
N ALA A 194 -37.75 8.77 -40.14
CA ALA A 194 -37.55 9.95 -40.99
C ALA A 194 -36.38 10.83 -40.45
N ASN A 195 -36.21 10.89 -39.14
CA ASN A 195 -35.18 11.72 -38.50
C ASN A 195 -34.58 11.01 -37.28
N PRO A 196 -33.46 10.27 -37.44
CA PRO A 196 -32.82 9.54 -36.31
C PRO A 196 -32.29 10.45 -35.18
N ALA A 197 -32.15 11.78 -35.44
CA ALA A 197 -31.69 12.71 -34.39
C ALA A 197 -32.75 12.91 -33.28
N LEU A 198 -34.02 12.63 -33.53
CA LEU A 198 -35.10 12.68 -32.51
C LEU A 198 -34.95 11.66 -31.38
N GLU A 199 -34.20 10.59 -31.60
CA GLU A 199 -33.91 9.60 -30.55
C GLU A 199 -33.29 10.22 -29.30
N ALA A 200 -32.48 11.27 -29.44
CA ALA A 200 -31.86 11.98 -28.33
C ALA A 200 -32.84 12.90 -27.57
N GLU A 201 -33.96 13.27 -28.17
CA GLU A 201 -34.99 14.13 -27.54
C GLU A 201 -36.08 13.34 -26.83
N LEU A 202 -36.21 12.02 -27.09
CA LEU A 202 -37.17 11.15 -26.43
C LEU A 202 -36.84 10.91 -24.95
N THR A 203 -37.91 10.91 -24.17
CA THR A 203 -37.79 10.51 -22.74
C THR A 203 -37.45 9.04 -22.61
N GLU A 204 -36.81 8.64 -21.48
CA GLU A 204 -36.48 7.24 -21.24
C GLU A 204 -37.73 6.33 -21.21
N ALA A 205 -38.88 6.83 -20.76
CA ALA A 205 -40.15 6.10 -20.80
C ALA A 205 -40.62 5.81 -22.21
N GLU A 206 -40.48 6.77 -23.14
CA GLU A 206 -40.85 6.61 -24.56
C GLU A 206 -39.90 5.61 -25.24
N LYS A 207 -38.60 5.69 -25.00
CA LYS A 207 -37.62 4.72 -25.53
C LYS A 207 -37.95 3.30 -25.06
N MET A 208 -38.22 3.12 -23.77
CA MET A 208 -38.66 1.84 -23.22
C MET A 208 -39.98 1.35 -23.80
N SER A 209 -40.95 2.25 -24.04
CA SER A 209 -42.23 1.89 -24.63
C SER A 209 -42.04 1.38 -26.07
N ILE A 210 -41.21 2.00 -26.87
CA ILE A 210 -40.89 1.59 -28.25
C ILE A 210 -40.21 0.21 -28.24
N GLN A 211 -39.18 0.03 -27.40
CA GLN A 211 -38.40 -1.18 -27.33
C GLN A 211 -39.27 -2.37 -26.89
N LEU A 212 -40.03 -2.22 -25.80
CA LEU A 212 -40.88 -3.27 -25.28
C LEU A 212 -42.03 -3.59 -26.24
N SER A 213 -42.58 -2.62 -26.92
CA SER A 213 -43.65 -2.83 -27.94
C SER A 213 -43.13 -3.59 -29.14
N GLN A 214 -41.87 -3.36 -29.55
CA GLN A 214 -41.24 -4.11 -30.65
C GLN A 214 -40.95 -5.58 -30.23
N GLU A 215 -40.47 -5.79 -29.03
CA GLU A 215 -40.15 -7.14 -28.52
C GLU A 215 -41.40 -7.97 -28.29
N ALA A 216 -42.43 -7.37 -27.69
CA ALA A 216 -43.67 -8.08 -27.35
C ALA A 216 -44.67 -8.13 -28.50
N GLN A 217 -44.46 -7.37 -29.58
CA GLN A 217 -45.43 -7.21 -30.70
C GLN A 217 -46.82 -6.76 -30.23
N GLN A 218 -46.85 -5.99 -29.13
CA GLN A 218 -48.09 -5.45 -28.55
C GLN A 218 -47.81 -3.99 -28.13
N PRO A 219 -48.82 -3.09 -28.16
CA PRO A 219 -48.67 -1.73 -27.74
C PRO A 219 -48.53 -1.67 -26.21
N ILE A 220 -47.29 -1.46 -25.75
CA ILE A 220 -46.97 -1.29 -24.35
C ILE A 220 -46.60 0.16 -24.10
N ARG A 221 -47.32 0.82 -23.22
CA ARG A 221 -47.01 2.14 -22.73
C ARG A 221 -46.28 2.04 -21.39
N VAL A 222 -45.15 2.72 -21.33
CA VAL A 222 -44.36 2.85 -20.10
C VAL A 222 -44.50 4.27 -19.57
N TYR A 223 -44.88 4.40 -18.34
CA TYR A 223 -44.93 5.69 -17.66
C TYR A 223 -44.27 5.63 -16.28
N GLN A 224 -43.75 6.75 -15.83
CA GLN A 224 -43.12 6.86 -14.52
C GLN A 224 -44.21 6.93 -13.43
N GLU A 225 -44.27 5.90 -12.57
CA GLU A 225 -45.21 5.83 -11.45
C GLU A 225 -44.73 6.60 -10.23
N GLY A 226 -43.38 6.72 -10.07
CA GLY A 226 -42.75 7.36 -8.92
C GLY A 226 -41.24 7.21 -8.98
N THR A 227 -40.61 7.35 -7.84
CA THR A 227 -39.18 7.09 -7.65
C THR A 227 -39.01 5.92 -6.67
N GLU A 228 -38.08 5.02 -6.96
CA GLU A 228 -37.69 3.94 -6.08
C GLU A 228 -36.23 4.17 -5.65
N THR A 229 -35.96 3.97 -4.37
CA THR A 229 -34.64 4.08 -3.83
C THR A 229 -33.86 2.81 -4.12
N GLN A 230 -32.89 2.89 -5.01
CA GLN A 230 -32.01 1.77 -5.32
C GLN A 230 -30.61 2.00 -4.75
N THR A 231 -30.13 1.03 -3.97
CA THR A 231 -28.75 1.05 -3.48
C THR A 231 -27.87 0.34 -4.51
N THR A 232 -26.96 1.10 -5.12
CA THR A 232 -25.96 0.57 -6.07
C THR A 232 -24.57 0.74 -5.50
N MET A 233 -23.75 -0.31 -5.62
CA MET A 233 -22.35 -0.25 -5.25
C MET A 233 -21.58 0.59 -6.28
N LYS A 234 -21.02 1.71 -5.84
CA LYS A 234 -20.31 2.65 -6.71
C LYS A 234 -18.85 2.72 -6.31
N VAL A 235 -17.96 2.55 -7.29
CA VAL A 235 -16.51 2.69 -7.08
C VAL A 235 -16.19 4.18 -6.94
N ILE A 236 -15.79 4.60 -5.72
CA ILE A 236 -15.46 6.00 -5.41
C ILE A 236 -13.99 6.27 -5.65
N ARG A 237 -13.13 5.31 -5.34
CA ARG A 237 -11.68 5.41 -5.59
C ARG A 237 -11.18 4.15 -6.27
N ASN A 238 -10.37 4.34 -7.29
CA ASN A 238 -9.74 3.24 -8.03
C ASN A 238 -8.43 3.78 -8.64
N HIS A 239 -7.35 3.70 -7.86
CA HIS A 239 -6.08 4.28 -8.28
C HIS A 239 -4.89 3.53 -7.66
N PRO A 240 -3.71 3.58 -8.31
CA PRO A 240 -2.49 3.03 -7.76
C PRO A 240 -2.06 3.81 -6.51
N THR A 241 -1.42 3.12 -5.57
CA THR A 241 -0.80 3.71 -4.38
C THR A 241 0.67 3.34 -4.33
N VAL A 242 1.46 4.26 -3.77
CA VAL A 242 2.87 4.03 -3.47
C VAL A 242 3.14 4.55 -2.07
N ASP A 243 3.61 3.67 -1.21
CA ASP A 243 3.93 3.99 0.17
C ASP A 243 5.42 3.81 0.43
N VAL A 244 6.00 4.70 1.25
CA VAL A 244 7.36 4.56 1.75
C VAL A 244 7.30 3.73 3.02
N CYS A 245 7.85 2.52 2.98
CA CYS A 245 7.91 1.64 4.12
C CYS A 245 8.99 2.10 5.10
N HIS A 246 8.73 1.90 6.39
CA HIS A 246 9.75 2.09 7.41
C HIS A 246 10.74 0.92 7.35
N PHE A 247 12.00 1.19 7.61
CA PHE A 247 13.06 0.18 7.52
C PHE A 247 12.87 -1.01 8.49
N ASP A 248 12.23 -0.79 9.66
CA ASP A 248 11.93 -1.84 10.65
C ASP A 248 10.79 -2.78 10.22
N ASP A 249 10.04 -2.42 9.19
CA ASP A 249 8.79 -3.11 8.84
C ASP A 249 8.97 -4.15 7.72
N VAL A 250 10.14 -4.19 7.06
CA VAL A 250 10.37 -5.05 5.89
C VAL A 250 11.49 -6.06 6.13
N TYR A 251 11.14 -7.32 6.12
CA TYR A 251 12.07 -8.45 6.26
C TYR A 251 12.25 -9.12 4.90
N VAL A 252 13.48 -9.27 4.46
CA VAL A 252 13.81 -9.84 3.15
C VAL A 252 14.63 -11.09 3.33
N ASP A 253 14.44 -12.04 2.42
CA ASP A 253 15.27 -13.23 2.30
C ASP A 253 16.75 -12.86 2.22
N PRO A 254 17.60 -13.29 3.16
CA PRO A 254 19.02 -12.96 3.17
C PRO A 254 19.80 -13.60 2.01
N THR A 255 19.21 -14.61 1.34
CA THR A 255 19.87 -15.34 0.24
C THR A 255 19.78 -14.64 -1.10
N CYS A 256 19.06 -13.53 -1.21
CA CYS A 256 18.84 -12.78 -2.46
C CYS A 256 20.10 -12.10 -3.01
N ASN A 257 21.18 -11.94 -2.21
CA ASN A 257 22.46 -11.36 -2.62
C ASN A 257 22.35 -10.05 -3.41
N GLY A 258 21.51 -9.12 -2.91
CA GLY A 258 21.33 -7.80 -3.52
C GLY A 258 20.41 -7.75 -4.74
N ASP A 259 19.83 -8.86 -5.15
CA ASP A 259 18.88 -8.93 -6.25
C ASP A 259 17.52 -9.41 -5.76
N LEU A 260 16.57 -8.48 -5.65
CA LEU A 260 15.23 -8.77 -5.16
C LEU A 260 14.49 -9.83 -6.00
N SER A 261 14.80 -9.95 -7.27
CA SER A 261 14.18 -10.95 -8.14
C SER A 261 14.53 -12.39 -7.77
N LYS A 262 15.62 -12.57 -7.01
CA LYS A 262 16.07 -13.88 -6.50
C LYS A 262 15.58 -14.18 -5.09
N ALA A 263 14.92 -13.21 -4.44
CA ALA A 263 14.40 -13.42 -3.11
C ALA A 263 13.28 -14.47 -3.14
N SER A 264 13.33 -15.41 -2.20
CA SER A 264 12.31 -16.44 -2.03
C SER A 264 11.08 -15.89 -1.33
N PHE A 265 11.26 -14.90 -0.45
CA PHE A 265 10.16 -14.25 0.27
C PHE A 265 10.51 -12.85 0.74
N ILE A 266 9.46 -12.06 1.01
CA ILE A 266 9.48 -10.78 1.74
C ILE A 266 8.35 -10.81 2.72
N VAL A 267 8.60 -10.35 3.95
CA VAL A 267 7.56 -10.16 4.97
C VAL A 267 7.47 -8.68 5.31
N TYR A 268 6.24 -8.16 5.23
CA TYR A 268 5.93 -6.78 5.60
C TYR A 268 5.09 -6.75 6.86
N LYS A 269 5.60 -6.06 7.88
CA LYS A 269 4.92 -5.82 9.14
C LYS A 269 4.18 -4.49 9.08
N PHE A 270 2.90 -4.46 9.41
CA PHE A 270 2.13 -3.22 9.50
C PHE A 270 1.19 -3.22 10.70
N GLU A 271 0.92 -2.03 11.18
CA GLU A 271 0.02 -1.80 12.30
C GLU A 271 -1.36 -1.40 11.79
N THR A 272 -2.40 -2.05 12.28
CA THR A 272 -3.79 -1.81 11.88
C THR A 272 -4.72 -1.97 13.08
N SER A 273 -6.03 -1.82 12.86
CA SER A 273 -7.05 -2.08 13.88
C SER A 273 -8.05 -3.15 13.41
N MET A 274 -8.78 -3.76 14.34
CA MET A 274 -9.84 -4.71 14.00
C MET A 274 -10.91 -4.07 13.10
N SER A 275 -11.21 -2.78 13.32
CA SER A 275 -12.13 -2.01 12.49
C SER A 275 -11.66 -1.88 11.05
N ASP A 276 -10.37 -1.60 10.86
CA ASP A 276 -9.79 -1.41 9.53
C ASP A 276 -9.70 -2.73 8.76
N LEU A 277 -9.37 -3.84 9.44
CA LEU A 277 -9.38 -5.17 8.84
C LEU A 277 -10.77 -5.57 8.34
N LYS A 278 -11.81 -5.29 9.15
CA LYS A 278 -13.21 -5.56 8.74
C LYS A 278 -13.65 -4.68 7.57
N ARG A 279 -13.23 -3.41 7.56
CA ARG A 279 -13.57 -2.46 6.49
C ARG A 279 -12.89 -2.81 5.17
N ALA A 280 -11.69 -3.35 5.22
CA ALA A 280 -10.94 -3.73 4.01
C ALA A 280 -11.64 -4.85 3.21
N GLY A 281 -12.45 -5.70 3.84
CA GLY A 281 -13.27 -6.73 3.17
C GLY A 281 -12.51 -7.90 2.56
N ILE A 282 -11.18 -7.84 2.51
CA ILE A 282 -10.29 -8.86 1.92
C ILE A 282 -9.80 -9.89 2.96
N TYR A 283 -10.02 -9.60 4.24
CA TYR A 283 -9.56 -10.44 5.34
C TYR A 283 -10.70 -11.29 5.88
N THR A 284 -10.43 -12.56 6.09
CA THR A 284 -11.36 -13.55 6.65
C THR A 284 -10.84 -14.04 7.99
N ASN A 285 -11.62 -14.91 8.68
CA ASN A 285 -11.19 -15.54 9.94
C ASN A 285 -10.83 -14.55 11.08
N LEU A 286 -11.42 -13.36 11.06
CA LEU A 286 -11.12 -12.30 12.02
C LEU A 286 -11.62 -12.62 13.44
N GLU A 287 -12.60 -13.50 13.57
CA GLU A 287 -13.21 -13.88 14.86
C GLU A 287 -12.25 -14.74 15.72
N ASN A 288 -11.29 -15.40 15.07
CA ASN A 288 -10.33 -16.29 15.75
C ASN A 288 -9.03 -15.57 16.16
N ILE A 289 -8.94 -14.25 15.99
CA ILE A 289 -7.77 -13.48 16.38
C ILE A 289 -7.71 -13.34 17.91
N ASN A 290 -6.62 -13.83 18.50
CA ASN A 290 -6.33 -13.55 19.89
C ASN A 290 -5.67 -12.17 20.01
N VAL A 291 -6.48 -11.17 20.37
CA VAL A 291 -6.06 -9.76 20.46
C VAL A 291 -4.89 -9.57 21.43
N GLN A 292 -4.82 -10.31 22.51
CA GLN A 292 -3.74 -10.17 23.51
C GLN A 292 -2.36 -10.53 22.94
N ASN A 293 -2.29 -11.55 22.09
CA ASN A 293 -1.03 -11.97 21.45
C ASN A 293 -0.69 -11.10 20.23
N ALA A 294 -1.65 -10.36 19.71
CA ALA A 294 -1.52 -9.56 18.49
C ALA A 294 -1.11 -8.10 18.75
N THR A 295 -1.12 -7.64 20.00
CA THR A 295 -0.83 -6.24 20.38
C THR A 295 0.65 -5.96 20.63
N THR A 296 1.48 -6.99 20.68
CA THR A 296 2.92 -6.86 20.91
C THR A 296 3.64 -7.30 19.65
N PRO A 297 4.53 -6.48 19.07
CA PRO A 297 5.37 -6.94 17.96
C PRO A 297 6.24 -8.10 18.43
N ALA A 298 6.50 -9.06 17.55
CA ALA A 298 7.33 -10.20 17.84
C ALA A 298 8.82 -9.84 18.03
N ASP A 299 9.18 -8.63 17.66
CA ASP A 299 10.53 -8.07 17.64
C ASP A 299 10.68 -6.90 18.61
N ASN A 300 11.89 -6.67 19.06
CA ASN A 300 12.23 -5.55 19.92
C ASN A 300 12.10 -4.24 19.11
N ALA A 301 11.27 -3.33 19.63
CA ALA A 301 11.10 -2.02 19.03
C ALA A 301 12.44 -1.25 18.99
N SER A 302 12.81 -0.74 17.81
CA SER A 302 13.91 0.20 17.69
C SER A 302 13.56 1.53 18.35
N GLU A 303 14.56 2.27 18.84
CA GLU A 303 14.37 3.62 19.42
C GLU A 303 13.74 4.61 18.43
N TYR A 304 13.86 4.36 17.13
CA TYR A 304 13.31 5.16 16.02
C TYR A 304 11.99 4.65 15.48
N GLN A 305 11.41 3.63 16.06
CA GLN A 305 10.06 3.20 15.69
C GLN A 305 9.06 4.33 15.91
N ARG A 306 8.10 4.43 14.99
CA ARG A 306 7.03 5.47 14.99
C ARG A 306 6.25 5.55 16.30
N THR A 307 6.36 4.56 17.14
CA THR A 307 5.52 4.35 18.32
C THR A 307 6.21 4.62 19.64
N SER A 308 7.43 5.17 19.67
CA SER A 308 8.19 5.30 20.92
C SER A 308 7.43 6.03 22.06
N THR A 309 6.58 6.99 21.73
CA THR A 309 5.71 7.69 22.69
C THR A 309 4.28 7.15 22.70
N ALA A 310 3.82 6.60 21.58
CA ALA A 310 2.47 6.08 21.39
C ALA A 310 2.36 4.58 21.71
N SER A 311 3.45 3.83 21.79
CA SER A 311 3.47 2.39 22.10
C SER A 311 2.85 2.06 23.46
N ASN A 312 2.87 2.99 24.41
CA ASN A 312 2.24 2.85 25.71
C ASN A 312 0.76 3.22 25.74
N PHE A 313 0.27 3.87 24.66
CA PHE A 313 -1.12 4.26 24.56
C PHE A 313 -1.94 3.10 23.99
N LYS A 314 -2.82 2.53 24.82
CA LYS A 314 -3.73 1.45 24.44
C LYS A 314 -5.16 1.98 24.42
N PHE A 315 -5.83 1.83 23.28
CA PHE A 315 -7.28 2.06 23.21
C PHE A 315 -8.00 1.04 24.10
N LYS A 316 -9.05 1.47 24.80
CA LYS A 316 -9.83 0.58 25.67
C LYS A 316 -10.82 -0.27 24.91
N ASP A 317 -11.27 0.19 23.75
CA ASP A 317 -12.21 -0.49 22.87
C ASP A 317 -11.46 -1.41 21.89
N GLU A 318 -11.94 -2.62 21.73
CA GLU A 318 -11.35 -3.64 20.86
C GLU A 318 -11.32 -3.21 19.38
N ALA A 319 -12.31 -2.42 18.94
CA ALA A 319 -12.42 -1.99 17.55
C ALA A 319 -11.23 -1.12 17.10
N ARG A 320 -10.69 -0.26 18.00
CA ARG A 320 -9.56 0.62 17.73
C ARG A 320 -8.24 0.10 18.27
N GLN A 321 -8.25 -1.05 18.94
CA GLN A 321 -7.04 -1.64 19.49
C GLN A 321 -6.08 -1.97 18.34
N LYS A 322 -4.82 -1.57 18.50
CA LYS A 322 -3.79 -1.75 17.50
C LYS A 322 -3.29 -3.18 17.49
N LEU A 323 -3.23 -3.74 16.29
CA LEU A 323 -2.78 -5.09 16.00
C LEU A 323 -1.61 -5.04 15.04
N PHE A 324 -0.63 -5.91 15.24
CA PHE A 324 0.46 -6.10 14.28
C PHE A 324 0.12 -7.25 13.33
N CYS A 325 0.07 -6.91 12.05
CA CYS A 325 -0.14 -7.85 10.97
C CYS A 325 1.17 -8.08 10.23
N TYR A 326 1.38 -9.31 9.77
CA TYR A 326 2.50 -9.70 8.94
C TYR A 326 1.96 -10.19 7.61
N GLU A 327 2.41 -9.57 6.53
CA GLU A 327 2.05 -9.91 5.15
C GLU A 327 3.25 -10.55 4.47
N TYR A 328 3.14 -11.82 4.15
CA TYR A 328 4.16 -12.64 3.52
C TYR A 328 3.92 -12.69 2.01
N TRP A 329 4.89 -12.30 1.26
CA TRP A 329 4.99 -12.44 -0.18
C TRP A 329 6.09 -13.43 -0.48
N GLY A 330 5.78 -14.56 -1.09
CA GLY A 330 6.80 -15.58 -1.34
C GLY A 330 6.33 -16.68 -2.26
N TYR A 331 7.15 -17.71 -2.38
CA TYR A 331 6.89 -18.85 -3.22
C TYR A 331 6.65 -20.09 -2.36
N TYR A 332 5.56 -20.82 -2.62
CA TYR A 332 5.19 -22.01 -1.86
C TYR A 332 4.57 -23.08 -2.77
N ASP A 333 4.84 -24.36 -2.50
CA ASP A 333 4.20 -25.48 -3.20
C ASP A 333 2.81 -25.75 -2.63
N ILE A 334 1.81 -25.05 -3.18
CA ILE A 334 0.42 -25.11 -2.73
C ILE A 334 -0.34 -26.37 -3.19
N ASN A 335 0.17 -27.05 -4.22
CA ASN A 335 -0.48 -28.21 -4.82
C ASN A 335 0.21 -29.54 -4.52
N SER A 336 1.35 -29.52 -3.82
CA SER A 336 2.22 -30.69 -3.58
C SER A 336 2.68 -31.36 -4.88
N ASP A 337 2.98 -30.52 -5.89
CA ASP A 337 3.47 -30.98 -7.20
C ASP A 337 4.99 -30.69 -7.39
N GLY A 338 5.65 -30.15 -6.37
CA GLY A 338 7.05 -29.77 -6.39
C GLY A 338 7.34 -28.45 -7.08
N ILE A 339 6.30 -27.69 -7.47
CA ILE A 339 6.41 -26.39 -8.13
C ILE A 339 5.99 -25.30 -7.17
N ALA A 340 6.91 -24.43 -6.79
CA ALA A 340 6.61 -23.28 -5.96
C ALA A 340 5.89 -22.18 -6.76
N ARG A 341 4.74 -21.71 -6.24
CA ARG A 341 3.93 -20.67 -6.83
C ARG A 341 3.95 -19.40 -5.96
N PRO A 342 3.86 -18.22 -6.58
CA PRO A 342 3.86 -16.97 -5.84
C PRO A 342 2.54 -16.81 -5.07
N ILE A 343 2.65 -16.63 -3.76
CA ILE A 343 1.52 -16.53 -2.84
C ILE A 343 1.60 -15.26 -1.99
N VAL A 344 0.46 -14.87 -1.44
CA VAL A 344 0.31 -13.85 -0.41
C VAL A 344 -0.40 -14.46 0.79
N CYS A 345 0.20 -14.35 1.96
CA CYS A 345 -0.40 -14.77 3.21
C CYS A 345 -0.31 -13.67 4.24
N THR A 346 -1.40 -13.37 4.93
CA THR A 346 -1.39 -12.39 6.02
C THR A 346 -1.82 -13.09 7.31
N TRP A 347 -1.07 -12.87 8.39
CA TRP A 347 -1.43 -13.39 9.70
C TRP A 347 -1.33 -12.34 10.80
N VAL A 348 -2.07 -12.58 11.88
CA VAL A 348 -2.09 -11.78 13.11
C VAL A 348 -1.92 -12.73 14.29
N GLY A 349 -0.84 -12.57 15.06
CA GLY A 349 -0.51 -13.53 16.12
C GLY A 349 -0.27 -14.93 15.57
N ASP A 350 -1.19 -15.87 15.81
CA ASP A 350 -1.14 -17.25 15.32
C ASP A 350 -2.24 -17.56 14.28
N THR A 351 -3.02 -16.56 13.90
CA THR A 351 -4.18 -16.72 13.01
C THR A 351 -3.90 -16.18 11.62
N ILE A 352 -4.07 -16.99 10.59
CA ILE A 352 -4.04 -16.55 9.20
C ILE A 352 -5.39 -15.90 8.88
N ILE A 353 -5.32 -14.70 8.31
CA ILE A 353 -6.51 -13.89 7.96
C ILE A 353 -6.67 -13.69 6.44
N ARG A 354 -5.63 -13.97 5.65
CA ARG A 354 -5.66 -13.90 4.19
C ARG A 354 -4.69 -14.92 3.61
N MET A 355 -5.11 -15.61 2.57
CA MET A 355 -4.28 -16.58 1.88
C MET A 355 -4.76 -16.70 0.42
N GLU A 356 -3.95 -16.24 -0.52
CA GLU A 356 -4.27 -16.24 -1.95
C GLU A 356 -3.02 -16.34 -2.82
N GLU A 357 -3.18 -16.65 -4.09
CA GLU A 357 -2.09 -16.49 -5.07
C GLU A 357 -1.81 -15.00 -5.27
N ASN A 358 -0.56 -14.68 -5.62
CA ASN A 358 -0.16 -13.30 -5.86
C ASN A 358 -1.12 -12.64 -6.90
N PRO A 359 -1.86 -11.60 -6.54
CA PRO A 359 -2.88 -11.00 -7.41
C PRO A 359 -2.28 -10.17 -8.56
N TYR A 360 -1.00 -9.80 -8.47
CA TYR A 360 -0.36 -8.97 -9.51
C TYR A 360 -0.14 -9.77 -10.80
N PRO A 361 -0.40 -9.16 -11.98
CA PRO A 361 -0.26 -9.85 -13.27
C PRO A 361 1.15 -10.36 -13.54
N ASP A 362 2.18 -9.63 -13.12
CA ASP A 362 3.59 -9.99 -13.30
C ASP A 362 4.13 -10.96 -12.25
N LYS A 363 3.29 -11.29 -11.24
CA LYS A 363 3.62 -12.21 -10.14
C LYS A 363 4.87 -11.81 -9.34
N LYS A 364 5.32 -10.56 -9.45
CA LYS A 364 6.46 -10.02 -8.69
C LYS A 364 6.04 -9.52 -7.32
N PHE A 365 7.03 -9.30 -6.45
CA PHE A 365 6.81 -8.67 -5.16
C PHE A 365 6.55 -7.17 -5.33
N PRO A 366 5.58 -6.58 -4.64
CA PRO A 366 5.24 -5.16 -4.77
C PRO A 366 6.19 -4.23 -4.01
N PHE A 367 7.46 -4.59 -3.93
CA PHE A 367 8.48 -3.82 -3.21
C PHE A 367 9.60 -3.38 -4.14
N VAL A 368 10.10 -2.16 -3.92
CA VAL A 368 11.24 -1.60 -4.64
C VAL A 368 12.23 -1.04 -3.62
N PHE A 369 13.47 -1.48 -3.69
CA PHE A 369 14.57 -0.99 -2.86
C PHE A 369 15.40 -0.01 -3.68
N ILE A 370 15.57 1.20 -3.17
CA ILE A 370 16.35 2.27 -3.80
C ILE A 370 17.53 2.58 -2.87
N PRO A 371 18.75 2.09 -3.15
CA PRO A 371 19.93 2.41 -2.36
C PRO A 371 20.47 3.80 -2.71
N PHE A 372 20.91 4.59 -1.71
CA PHE A 372 21.53 5.89 -1.90
C PHE A 372 22.96 5.75 -2.45
N MET A 373 23.83 5.10 -1.71
CA MET A 373 25.14 4.65 -2.20
C MET A 373 25.11 3.12 -2.25
N PRO A 374 25.02 2.53 -3.45
CA PRO A 374 24.85 1.08 -3.58
C PRO A 374 26.09 0.33 -3.09
N VAL A 375 25.84 -0.73 -2.33
CA VAL A 375 26.86 -1.67 -1.86
C VAL A 375 26.74 -2.96 -2.65
N LYS A 376 27.86 -3.52 -3.11
CA LYS A 376 27.87 -4.76 -3.87
C LYS A 376 27.23 -5.89 -3.08
N ASP A 377 26.40 -6.69 -3.75
CA ASP A 377 25.71 -7.87 -3.19
C ASP A 377 24.79 -7.54 -1.98
N SER A 378 24.30 -6.30 -1.87
CA SER A 378 23.38 -5.84 -0.83
C SER A 378 22.19 -5.10 -1.45
N LEU A 379 20.99 -5.31 -0.92
CA LEU A 379 19.80 -4.50 -1.23
C LEU A 379 19.88 -3.14 -0.55
N TYR A 380 20.64 -3.05 0.55
CA TYR A 380 20.78 -1.84 1.34
C TYR A 380 22.01 -1.05 0.90
N GLY A 381 21.81 0.25 0.74
CA GLY A 381 22.89 1.22 0.48
C GLY A 381 23.41 1.86 1.77
N GLU A 382 24.37 2.72 1.62
CA GLU A 382 24.98 3.51 2.71
C GLU A 382 24.61 4.99 2.56
N PRO A 383 24.35 5.71 3.67
CA PRO A 383 24.14 7.16 3.68
C PRO A 383 25.48 7.91 3.80
N ASP A 384 25.45 9.24 3.55
CA ASP A 384 26.60 10.12 3.81
C ASP A 384 27.10 10.01 5.27
N ALA A 385 26.23 9.60 6.19
CA ALA A 385 26.58 9.41 7.59
C ALA A 385 27.73 8.42 7.79
N GLU A 386 27.76 7.31 7.02
CA GLU A 386 28.83 6.31 7.13
C GLU A 386 30.22 6.93 6.90
N LEU A 387 30.32 7.82 5.93
CA LEU A 387 31.58 8.49 5.59
C LEU A 387 31.93 9.63 6.56
N LEU A 388 30.93 10.27 7.19
CA LEU A 388 31.11 11.50 7.95
C LEU A 388 31.16 11.32 9.47
N ILE A 389 30.82 10.15 10.01
CA ILE A 389 30.79 9.89 11.46
C ILE A 389 32.11 10.23 12.12
N ASP A 390 33.22 9.72 11.59
CA ASP A 390 34.53 9.94 12.19
C ASP A 390 34.98 11.40 12.06
N ASN A 391 34.71 12.06 10.94
CA ASN A 391 34.96 13.45 10.73
C ASN A 391 34.19 14.33 11.74
N GLN A 392 32.93 14.06 11.96
CA GLN A 392 32.11 14.76 12.95
C GLN A 392 32.65 14.57 14.37
N ARG A 393 33.10 13.36 14.73
CA ARG A 393 33.69 13.05 16.04
C ARG A 393 34.96 13.80 16.27
N ILE A 394 35.90 13.81 15.28
CA ILE A 394 37.18 14.51 15.34
C ILE A 394 36.96 16.02 15.46
N GLN A 395 36.18 16.62 14.61
CA GLN A 395 35.87 18.05 14.67
C GLN A 395 35.22 18.44 16.00
N GLY A 396 34.28 17.62 16.50
CA GLY A 396 33.64 17.83 17.79
C GLY A 396 34.67 17.82 18.95
N ALA A 397 35.61 16.87 18.92
CA ALA A 397 36.68 16.80 19.93
C ALA A 397 37.60 18.00 19.89
N VAL A 398 38.07 18.40 18.70
CA VAL A 398 38.93 19.57 18.52
C VAL A 398 38.24 20.85 18.97
N LEU A 399 36.99 21.06 18.56
CA LEU A 399 36.20 22.24 18.93
C LEU A 399 36.04 22.36 20.45
N ARG A 400 35.70 21.28 21.12
CA ARG A 400 35.62 21.26 22.60
C ARG A 400 36.95 21.55 23.26
N ALA A 401 38.07 20.99 22.75
CA ALA A 401 39.40 21.25 23.29
C ALA A 401 39.81 22.74 23.15
N VAL A 402 39.50 23.37 22.01
CA VAL A 402 39.75 24.81 21.79
C VAL A 402 38.90 25.65 22.73
N ILE A 403 37.61 25.36 22.89
CA ILE A 403 36.71 26.07 23.81
C ILE A 403 37.20 25.97 25.26
N ASP A 404 37.55 24.77 25.68
CA ASP A 404 38.07 24.52 27.05
C ASP A 404 39.39 25.23 27.30
N LEU A 405 40.29 25.33 26.28
CA LEU A 405 41.55 26.05 26.36
C LEU A 405 41.31 27.56 26.48
N VAL A 406 40.44 28.13 25.64
CA VAL A 406 40.05 29.54 25.67
C VAL A 406 39.40 29.89 27.01
N ALA A 407 38.49 29.05 27.53
CA ALA A 407 37.86 29.24 28.82
C ALA A 407 38.87 29.26 29.97
N LYS A 408 39.87 28.37 29.96
CA LYS A 408 40.96 28.39 30.95
C LYS A 408 41.82 29.66 30.87
N ASN A 409 42.15 30.07 29.65
CA ASN A 409 43.02 31.27 29.47
C ASN A 409 42.27 32.55 29.79
N SER A 410 40.95 32.62 29.61
CA SER A 410 40.15 33.82 29.93
C SER A 410 39.75 33.91 31.42
N ALA A 411 39.83 32.83 32.18
CA ALA A 411 39.45 32.78 33.60
C ALA A 411 40.46 33.42 34.57
N GLY A 412 41.50 34.09 34.08
CA GLY A 412 42.50 34.84 34.85
C GLY A 412 43.76 34.06 35.22
N GLN A 413 44.83 34.78 35.56
CA GLN A 413 46.13 34.25 35.92
C GLN A 413 46.02 33.36 37.16
N THR A 414 46.40 32.10 37.03
CA THR A 414 46.78 31.30 38.21
C THR A 414 48.10 31.81 38.71
N GLY A 415 48.07 32.62 39.77
CA GLY A 415 49.28 32.98 40.50
C GLY A 415 49.88 31.71 41.07
N PHE A 416 51.15 31.45 40.74
CA PHE A 416 51.98 30.52 41.54
C PHE A 416 52.37 31.26 42.78
N ALA A 417 51.97 30.78 43.97
CA ALA A 417 52.56 31.17 45.24
C ALA A 417 53.76 30.29 45.52
#